data_acce5da931e40ae57e2e96edc47b41c1
#
_entry.id   acce5da931e40ae57e2e96edc47b41c1
#
_cell.length_a   1.000
_cell.length_b   1.000
_cell.length_c   1.000
_cell.angle_alpha   90.00
_cell.angle_beta   90.00
_cell.angle_gamma   90.00
#
_symmetry.space_group_name_H-M   'P 1'
#
loop_
_entity.id
_entity.type
_entity.pdbx_description
1 polymer ?
#
loop_
_entity_poly.entity_id
_entity_poly.type
_entity_poly.pdbx_seq_one_letter_code
_entity_poly.pdbx_strand_id
1 'polypeptide(L)'
;MRLIGIDPGLQRTGWGVLAVDGSRLSHVGHGVIVSDTKRPLAERLRQLYEALGDVLRKWQPVEAAVEETFVNKNPTSTLKLGQARGVLLLAPAMAGIPVSEYTPNLIKKSVVGTGHAQKKQVAMMVTTLLPAAGAVKDDAADALAVAICHAHLRRNNEIIAQAERKQGRSRMKSGMRA
;
A
#
# COMPACT_ATOMS: atom_id res chain seq x y z
N MET A 1 0.98 -4.05 14.67
CA MET A 1 1.16 -4.86 13.44
C MET A 1 1.92 -4.06 12.40
N ARG A 2 2.56 -4.70 11.38
CA ARG A 2 3.24 -3.98 10.28
C ARG A 2 2.47 -4.14 8.98
N LEU A 3 2.36 -3.04 8.23
CA LEU A 3 1.75 -2.98 6.91
C LEU A 3 2.79 -2.49 5.90
N ILE A 4 2.75 -2.98 4.66
CA ILE A 4 3.59 -2.46 3.58
C ILE A 4 2.71 -1.85 2.48
N GLY A 5 3.08 -0.66 2.02
CA GLY A 5 2.55 -0.03 0.81
C GLY A 5 3.58 -0.12 -0.32
N ILE A 6 3.12 -0.31 -1.53
CA ILE A 6 3.92 -0.47 -2.73
C ILE A 6 3.36 0.45 -3.82
N ASP A 7 4.24 1.28 -4.39
CA ASP A 7 3.98 2.08 -5.59
C ASP A 7 4.69 1.43 -6.78
N PRO A 8 3.95 0.77 -7.70
CA PRO A 8 4.53 -0.02 -8.77
C PRO A 8 5.20 0.81 -9.86
N GLY A 9 6.42 0.44 -10.20
CA GLY A 9 7.13 0.96 -11.35
C GLY A 9 8.14 -0.05 -11.89
N LEU A 10 8.27 -0.18 -13.22
CA LEU A 10 9.24 -1.12 -13.80
C LEU A 10 10.69 -0.69 -13.54
N GLN A 11 10.99 0.60 -13.63
CA GLN A 11 12.34 1.12 -13.39
C GLN A 11 12.58 1.40 -11.91
N ARG A 12 11.57 1.95 -11.24
CA ARG A 12 11.62 2.35 -9.84
C ARG A 12 10.31 1.93 -9.19
N THR A 13 10.38 1.12 -8.15
CA THR A 13 9.25 0.72 -7.32
C THR A 13 9.45 1.26 -5.92
N GLY A 14 8.54 2.11 -5.46
CA GLY A 14 8.51 2.58 -4.09
C GLY A 14 7.98 1.51 -3.15
N TRP A 15 8.51 1.47 -1.92
CA TRP A 15 7.94 0.70 -0.83
C TRP A 15 8.02 1.47 0.48
N GLY A 16 7.01 1.27 1.34
CA GLY A 16 6.97 1.90 2.65
C GLY A 16 6.30 1.00 3.68
N VAL A 17 6.91 0.85 4.85
CA VAL A 17 6.43 0.00 5.95
C VAL A 17 6.04 0.86 7.15
N LEU A 18 4.84 0.61 7.67
CA LEU A 18 4.28 1.24 8.86
C LEU A 18 4.07 0.21 9.96
N ALA A 19 4.23 0.65 11.20
CA ALA A 19 3.65 -0.02 12.36
C ALA A 19 2.31 0.64 12.71
N VAL A 20 1.29 -0.19 12.96
CA VAL A 20 -0.06 0.25 13.33
C VAL A 20 -0.38 -0.29 14.72
N ASP A 21 -0.73 0.62 15.63
CA ASP A 21 -1.20 0.32 16.97
C ASP A 21 -2.46 1.15 17.25
N GLY A 22 -3.62 0.51 17.18
CA GLY A 22 -4.92 1.18 17.22
C GLY A 22 -5.05 2.24 16.13
N SER A 23 -5.09 3.52 16.50
CA SER A 23 -5.12 4.67 15.59
C SER A 23 -3.75 5.27 15.29
N ARG A 24 -2.72 4.82 16.00
CA ARG A 24 -1.38 5.37 15.88
C ARG A 24 -0.64 4.70 14.72
N LEU A 25 -0.11 5.53 13.82
CA LEU A 25 0.78 5.11 12.75
C LEU A 25 2.21 5.48 13.13
N SER A 26 3.15 4.59 12.90
CA SER A 26 4.57 4.82 13.13
C SER A 26 5.37 4.35 11.92
N HIS A 27 6.32 5.17 11.48
CA HIS A 27 7.24 4.80 10.41
C HIS A 27 8.17 3.68 10.87
N VAL A 28 8.39 2.68 10.01
CA VAL A 28 9.29 1.54 10.25
C VAL A 28 10.43 1.54 9.24
N GLY A 29 10.13 1.77 7.97
CA GLY A 29 11.13 1.83 6.91
C GLY A 29 10.51 2.19 5.58
N HIS A 30 11.32 2.67 4.65
CA HIS A 30 10.91 2.95 3.28
C HIS A 30 12.11 2.86 2.34
N GLY A 31 11.85 2.82 1.07
CA GLY A 31 12.89 2.84 0.06
C GLY A 31 12.37 2.70 -1.36
N VAL A 32 13.30 2.55 -2.28
CA VAL A 32 13.03 2.36 -3.70
C VAL A 32 13.82 1.17 -4.21
N ILE A 33 13.15 0.24 -4.87
CA ILE A 33 13.75 -0.83 -5.64
C ILE A 33 13.99 -0.30 -7.05
N VAL A 34 15.20 -0.49 -7.58
CA VAL A 34 15.58 -0.04 -8.93
C VAL A 34 15.96 -1.27 -9.76
N SER A 35 15.33 -1.41 -10.94
CA SER A 35 15.73 -2.43 -11.90
C SER A 35 16.69 -1.87 -12.96
N ASP A 36 17.64 -2.68 -13.42
CA ASP A 36 18.61 -2.28 -14.43
C ASP A 36 17.95 -2.15 -15.82
N THR A 37 17.86 -0.91 -16.32
CA THR A 37 17.23 -0.60 -17.61
C THR A 37 17.94 -1.20 -18.81
N LYS A 38 19.18 -1.64 -18.66
CA LYS A 38 19.99 -2.29 -19.71
C LYS A 38 19.69 -3.78 -19.86
N ARG A 39 18.97 -4.37 -18.90
CA ARG A 39 18.63 -5.79 -18.89
C ARG A 39 17.33 -6.05 -19.64
N PRO A 40 17.18 -7.28 -20.20
CA PRO A 40 15.91 -7.73 -20.75
C PRO A 40 14.77 -7.66 -19.73
N LEU A 41 13.55 -7.51 -20.20
CA LEU A 41 12.38 -7.34 -19.33
C LEU A 41 12.24 -8.46 -18.29
N ALA A 42 12.42 -9.72 -18.68
CA ALA A 42 12.32 -10.85 -17.77
C ALA A 42 13.31 -10.76 -16.59
N GLU A 43 14.55 -10.33 -16.85
CA GLU A 43 15.55 -10.12 -15.78
C GLU A 43 15.16 -8.96 -14.86
N ARG A 44 14.61 -7.89 -15.41
CA ARG A 44 14.12 -6.75 -14.63
C ARG A 44 12.96 -7.14 -13.72
N LEU A 45 12.02 -7.94 -14.22
CA LEU A 45 10.91 -8.47 -13.42
C LEU A 45 11.43 -9.36 -12.30
N ARG A 46 12.43 -10.21 -12.57
CA ARG A 46 13.10 -11.02 -11.55
C ARG A 46 13.76 -10.15 -10.47
N GLN A 47 14.48 -9.09 -10.87
CA GLN A 47 15.08 -8.14 -9.92
C GLN A 47 14.05 -7.51 -8.98
N LEU A 48 12.88 -7.10 -9.52
CA LEU A 48 11.79 -6.56 -8.70
C LEU A 48 11.26 -7.60 -7.71
N TYR A 49 11.05 -8.84 -8.17
CA TYR A 49 10.55 -9.93 -7.33
C TYR A 49 11.51 -10.25 -6.17
N GLU A 50 12.79 -10.44 -6.49
CA GLU A 50 13.83 -10.78 -5.52
C GLU A 50 14.02 -9.66 -4.49
N ALA A 51 14.15 -8.41 -4.95
CA ALA A 51 14.37 -7.27 -4.07
C ALA A 51 13.14 -6.98 -3.18
N LEU A 52 11.92 -7.11 -3.70
CA LEU A 52 10.72 -7.00 -2.86
C LEU A 52 10.64 -8.15 -1.86
N GLY A 53 11.02 -9.37 -2.26
CA GLY A 53 11.13 -10.51 -1.36
C GLY A 53 12.09 -10.26 -0.19
N ASP A 54 13.23 -9.60 -0.43
CA ASP A 54 14.17 -9.19 0.63
C ASP A 54 13.52 -8.17 1.59
N VAL A 55 12.78 -7.20 1.06
CA VAL A 55 12.04 -6.23 1.87
C VAL A 55 11.02 -6.93 2.75
N LEU A 56 10.21 -7.86 2.18
CA LEU A 56 9.20 -8.62 2.92
C LEU A 56 9.83 -9.48 4.02
N ARG A 57 10.93 -10.17 3.73
CA ARG A 57 11.67 -10.95 4.73
C ARG A 57 12.25 -10.11 5.85
N LYS A 58 12.82 -8.95 5.52
CA LYS A 58 13.42 -8.03 6.50
C LYS A 58 12.38 -7.42 7.43
N TRP A 59 11.26 -6.93 6.89
CA TRP A 59 10.31 -6.14 7.65
C TRP A 59 9.11 -6.92 8.16
N GLN A 60 8.85 -8.11 7.61
CA GLN A 60 7.78 -9.03 8.01
C GLN A 60 6.41 -8.35 8.16
N PRO A 61 5.91 -7.66 7.11
CA PRO A 61 4.57 -7.10 7.14
C PRO A 61 3.53 -8.22 7.14
N VAL A 62 2.39 -7.99 7.78
CA VAL A 62 1.30 -8.97 7.84
C VAL A 62 0.21 -8.70 6.80
N GLU A 63 0.19 -7.52 6.20
CA GLU A 63 -0.68 -7.14 5.09
C GLU A 63 0.10 -6.24 4.12
N ALA A 64 -0.23 -6.33 2.84
CA ALA A 64 0.35 -5.51 1.77
C ALA A 64 -0.75 -4.73 1.05
N ALA A 65 -0.39 -3.54 0.58
CA ALA A 65 -1.24 -2.73 -0.28
C ALA A 65 -0.45 -2.26 -1.50
N VAL A 66 -1.09 -2.26 -2.66
CA VAL A 66 -0.47 -1.87 -3.93
C VAL A 66 -1.32 -0.81 -4.61
N GLU A 67 -0.70 0.23 -5.14
CA GLU A 67 -1.40 1.21 -5.95
C GLU A 67 -1.85 0.61 -7.28
N GLU A 68 -3.10 0.86 -7.66
CA GLU A 68 -3.59 0.54 -9.00
C GLU A 68 -2.96 1.48 -10.03
N THR A 69 -2.55 0.90 -11.15
CA THR A 69 -1.99 1.67 -12.27
C THR A 69 -3.04 1.87 -13.35
N PHE A 70 -3.17 3.11 -13.83
CA PHE A 70 -4.06 3.42 -14.94
C PHE A 70 -3.36 3.29 -16.29
N VAL A 71 -4.17 3.11 -17.32
CA VAL A 71 -3.73 3.07 -18.72
C VAL A 71 -3.05 4.40 -19.08
N ASN A 72 -1.79 4.34 -19.48
CA ASN A 72 -1.03 5.49 -19.92
C ASN A 72 -1.30 5.73 -21.42
N LYS A 73 -0.99 6.94 -21.93
CA LYS A 73 -1.11 7.28 -23.36
C LYS A 73 -0.26 6.37 -24.27
N ASN A 74 0.79 5.77 -23.75
CA ASN A 74 1.64 4.81 -24.48
C ASN A 74 1.28 3.36 -24.11
N PRO A 75 0.65 2.57 -25.01
CA PRO A 75 0.23 1.20 -24.75
C PRO A 75 1.39 0.27 -24.35
N THR A 76 2.56 0.42 -24.98
CA THR A 76 3.74 -0.40 -24.67
C THR A 76 4.24 -0.15 -23.24
N SER A 77 4.27 1.10 -22.80
CA SER A 77 4.64 1.45 -21.43
C SER A 77 3.62 0.94 -20.42
N THR A 78 2.33 1.05 -20.76
CA THR A 78 1.24 0.51 -19.94
C THR A 78 1.36 -1.00 -19.76
N LEU A 79 1.63 -1.74 -20.84
CA LEU A 79 1.78 -3.19 -20.79
C LEU A 79 2.98 -3.59 -19.91
N LYS A 80 4.13 -2.95 -20.05
CA LYS A 80 5.32 -3.20 -19.24
C LYS A 80 5.09 -2.87 -17.76
N LEU A 81 4.36 -1.79 -17.47
CA LEU A 81 4.01 -1.41 -16.10
C LEU A 81 3.04 -2.43 -15.49
N GLY A 82 2.06 -2.93 -16.26
CA GLY A 82 1.16 -4.00 -15.83
C GLY A 82 1.91 -5.29 -15.50
N GLN A 83 2.92 -5.66 -16.29
CA GLN A 83 3.78 -6.82 -16.00
C GLN A 83 4.59 -6.64 -14.70
N ALA A 84 5.18 -5.46 -14.50
CA ALA A 84 5.88 -5.14 -13.25
C ALA A 84 4.92 -5.20 -12.05
N ARG A 85 3.73 -4.60 -12.17
CA ARG A 85 2.71 -4.62 -11.12
C ARG A 85 2.26 -6.06 -10.80
N GLY A 86 2.08 -6.92 -11.81
CA GLY A 86 1.76 -8.34 -11.59
C GLY A 86 2.80 -9.05 -10.73
N VAL A 87 4.08 -8.78 -10.94
CA VAL A 87 5.17 -9.32 -10.10
C VAL A 87 5.12 -8.77 -8.67
N LEU A 88 4.81 -7.49 -8.52
CA LEU A 88 4.72 -6.83 -7.21
C LEU A 88 3.49 -7.24 -6.40
N LEU A 89 2.42 -7.71 -7.05
CA LEU A 89 1.28 -8.37 -6.41
C LEU A 89 1.62 -9.82 -6.04
N LEU A 90 2.32 -10.53 -6.92
CA LEU A 90 2.67 -11.94 -6.74
C LEU A 90 3.65 -12.14 -5.57
N ALA A 91 4.64 -11.27 -5.40
CA ALA A 91 5.66 -11.45 -4.38
C ALA A 91 5.10 -11.53 -2.94
N PRO A 92 4.25 -10.59 -2.46
CA PRO A 92 3.63 -10.75 -1.15
C PRO A 92 2.62 -11.91 -1.10
N ALA A 93 1.87 -12.20 -2.17
CA ALA A 93 0.95 -13.33 -2.22
C ALA A 93 1.69 -14.67 -2.05
N MET A 94 2.84 -14.85 -2.71
CA MET A 94 3.71 -16.03 -2.54
C MET A 94 4.30 -16.14 -1.13
N ALA A 95 4.45 -15.03 -0.43
CA ALA A 95 4.85 -14.99 0.98
C ALA A 95 3.68 -15.23 1.95
N GLY A 96 2.47 -15.52 1.46
CA GLY A 96 1.26 -15.71 2.26
C GLY A 96 0.71 -14.43 2.88
N ILE A 97 1.10 -13.26 2.37
CA ILE A 97 0.68 -11.95 2.85
C ILE A 97 -0.55 -11.51 2.05
N PRO A 98 -1.71 -11.22 2.69
CA PRO A 98 -2.88 -10.67 2.02
C PRO A 98 -2.56 -9.34 1.32
N VAL A 99 -3.06 -9.17 0.09
CA VAL A 99 -2.81 -7.98 -0.74
C VAL A 99 -4.12 -7.26 -1.01
N SER A 100 -4.14 -5.95 -0.76
CA SER A 100 -5.22 -5.03 -1.13
C SER A 100 -4.73 -4.06 -2.22
N GLU A 101 -5.64 -3.59 -3.06
CA GLU A 101 -5.34 -2.68 -4.16
C GLU A 101 -6.16 -1.40 -4.02
N TYR A 102 -5.56 -0.25 -4.29
CA TYR A 102 -6.20 1.05 -4.13
C TYR A 102 -5.93 1.97 -5.31
N THR A 103 -6.98 2.65 -5.78
CA THR A 103 -6.85 3.67 -6.83
C THR A 103 -6.07 4.90 -6.33
N PRO A 104 -5.33 5.61 -7.19
CA PRO A 104 -4.62 6.84 -6.82
C PRO A 104 -5.53 7.91 -6.20
N ASN A 105 -6.76 8.03 -6.68
CA ASN A 105 -7.74 9.00 -6.13
C ASN A 105 -8.16 8.63 -4.70
N LEU A 106 -8.33 7.34 -4.42
CA LEU A 106 -8.67 6.86 -3.07
C LEU A 106 -7.51 7.08 -2.11
N ILE A 107 -6.27 6.80 -2.54
CA ILE A 107 -5.05 7.06 -1.77
C ILE A 107 -4.97 8.54 -1.41
N LYS A 108 -5.06 9.43 -2.39
CA LYS A 108 -5.05 10.89 -2.17
C LYS A 108 -6.13 11.34 -1.20
N LYS A 109 -7.37 10.87 -1.40
CA LYS A 109 -8.51 11.20 -0.55
C LYS A 109 -8.28 10.72 0.90
N SER A 110 -7.73 9.54 1.08
CA SER A 110 -7.45 8.97 2.40
C SER A 110 -6.36 9.73 3.17
N VAL A 111 -5.34 10.24 2.45
CA VAL A 111 -4.17 10.91 3.06
C VAL A 111 -4.40 12.41 3.23
N VAL A 112 -4.99 13.09 2.24
CA VAL A 112 -5.14 14.56 2.20
C VAL A 112 -6.58 15.02 2.37
N GLY A 113 -7.57 14.13 2.27
CA GLY A 113 -9.00 14.45 2.33
C GLY A 113 -9.63 14.75 0.96
N THR A 114 -8.83 14.90 -0.11
CA THR A 114 -9.31 15.14 -1.48
C THR A 114 -8.57 14.27 -2.51
N GLY A 115 -9.30 13.70 -3.49
CA GLY A 115 -8.73 12.89 -4.56
C GLY A 115 -7.94 13.69 -5.61
N HIS A 116 -8.06 15.02 -5.62
CA HIS A 116 -7.38 15.92 -6.55
C HIS A 116 -6.09 16.53 -5.98
N ALA A 117 -5.61 16.05 -4.84
CA ALA A 117 -4.38 16.54 -4.22
C ALA A 117 -3.16 16.39 -5.16
N GLN A 118 -2.33 17.41 -5.14
CA GLN A 118 -1.05 17.38 -5.86
C GLN A 118 -0.03 16.51 -5.12
N LYS A 119 0.98 15.96 -5.83
CA LYS A 119 2.05 15.15 -5.23
C LYS A 119 2.73 15.82 -4.04
N LYS A 120 3.01 17.12 -4.10
CA LYS A 120 3.60 17.87 -2.99
C LYS A 120 2.74 17.87 -1.73
N GLN A 121 1.40 17.93 -1.87
CA GLN A 121 0.47 17.89 -0.75
C GLN A 121 0.45 16.50 -0.11
N VAL A 122 0.47 15.43 -0.92
CA VAL A 122 0.56 14.05 -0.43
C VAL A 122 1.87 13.84 0.34
N ALA A 123 3.01 14.23 -0.23
CA ALA A 123 4.31 14.11 0.42
C ALA A 123 4.38 14.89 1.75
N MET A 124 3.82 16.11 1.80
CA MET A 124 3.72 16.90 3.03
C MET A 124 2.88 16.20 4.10
N MET A 125 1.74 15.63 3.71
CA MET A 125 0.89 14.90 4.66
C MET A 125 1.54 13.60 5.15
N VAL A 126 2.26 12.88 4.28
CA VAL A 126 3.05 11.70 4.69
C VAL A 126 4.06 12.11 5.76
N THR A 127 4.81 13.19 5.58
CA THR A 127 5.77 13.69 6.57
C THR A 127 5.09 14.11 7.87
N THR A 128 3.91 14.74 7.78
CA THR A 128 3.12 15.16 8.96
C THR A 128 2.60 13.96 9.75
N LEU A 129 2.09 12.93 9.06
CA LEU A 129 1.57 11.72 9.70
C LEU A 129 2.67 10.79 10.21
N LEU A 130 3.85 10.86 9.60
CA LEU A 130 5.01 10.01 9.89
C LEU A 130 6.27 10.85 10.11
N PRO A 131 6.35 11.69 11.15
CA PRO A 131 7.47 12.61 11.34
C PRO A 131 8.82 11.89 11.49
N ALA A 132 8.83 10.65 11.99
CA ALA A 132 10.05 9.84 12.09
C ALA A 132 10.58 9.35 10.72
N ALA A 133 9.82 9.48 9.63
CA ALA A 133 10.30 9.15 8.28
C ALA A 133 11.28 10.20 7.74
N GLY A 134 11.29 11.40 8.32
CA GLY A 134 12.10 12.52 7.82
C GLY A 134 11.62 13.03 6.46
N ALA A 135 12.53 13.57 5.67
CA ALA A 135 12.24 14.03 4.31
C ALA A 135 12.20 12.85 3.35
N VAL A 136 10.99 12.32 3.10
CA VAL A 136 10.77 11.21 2.15
C VAL A 136 10.57 11.77 0.75
N LYS A 137 11.25 11.20 -0.24
CA LYS A 137 11.21 11.65 -1.64
C LYS A 137 10.43 10.68 -2.53
N ASP A 138 9.70 11.26 -3.49
CA ASP A 138 9.11 10.62 -4.67
C ASP A 138 8.43 9.25 -4.42
N ASP A 139 8.87 8.20 -5.10
CA ASP A 139 8.26 6.86 -5.11
C ASP A 139 8.09 6.27 -3.69
N ALA A 140 9.01 6.55 -2.78
CA ALA A 140 8.90 6.10 -1.38
C ALA A 140 7.80 6.85 -0.61
N ALA A 141 7.56 8.13 -0.91
CA ALA A 141 6.47 8.90 -0.33
C ALA A 141 5.11 8.40 -0.86
N ASP A 142 5.03 8.11 -2.17
CA ASP A 142 3.84 7.54 -2.79
C ASP A 142 3.52 6.17 -2.15
N ALA A 143 4.52 5.31 -1.96
CA ALA A 143 4.35 4.02 -1.30
C ALA A 143 3.93 4.12 0.19
N LEU A 144 4.46 5.08 0.94
CA LEU A 144 4.00 5.35 2.30
C LEU A 144 2.56 5.86 2.33
N ALA A 145 2.15 6.67 1.34
CA ALA A 145 0.76 7.09 1.18
C ALA A 145 -0.19 5.89 0.94
N VAL A 146 0.24 4.90 0.14
CA VAL A 146 -0.50 3.63 -0.04
C VAL A 146 -0.66 2.89 1.29
N ALA A 147 0.41 2.79 2.09
CA ALA A 147 0.37 2.12 3.39
C ALA A 147 -0.54 2.86 4.39
N ILE A 148 -0.53 4.20 4.41
CA ILE A 148 -1.43 5.03 5.24
C ILE A 148 -2.88 4.82 4.81
N CYS A 149 -3.17 4.84 3.51
CA CYS A 149 -4.50 4.58 2.96
C CYS A 149 -5.03 3.22 3.44
N HIS A 150 -4.21 2.18 3.33
CA HIS A 150 -4.57 0.84 3.78
C HIS A 150 -4.88 0.81 5.28
N ALA A 151 -4.04 1.42 6.11
CA ALA A 151 -4.25 1.48 7.55
C ALA A 151 -5.58 2.16 7.92
N HIS A 152 -5.94 3.27 7.24
CA HIS A 152 -7.18 3.99 7.47
C HIS A 152 -8.42 3.18 7.06
N LEU A 153 -8.40 2.59 5.86
CA LEU A 153 -9.54 1.82 5.33
C LEU A 153 -9.76 0.51 6.09
N ARG A 154 -8.70 -0.19 6.44
CA ARG A 154 -8.75 -1.38 7.28
C ARG A 154 -9.45 -1.08 8.60
N ARG A 155 -9.09 -0.02 9.27
CA ARG A 155 -9.70 0.42 10.52
C ARG A 155 -11.19 0.70 10.37
N ASN A 156 -11.58 1.39 9.31
CA ASN A 156 -12.99 1.67 9.03
C ASN A 156 -13.80 0.38 8.86
N ASN A 157 -13.25 -0.60 8.12
CA ASN A 157 -13.89 -1.91 7.94
C ASN A 157 -14.02 -2.68 9.26
N GLU A 158 -13.02 -2.62 10.14
CA GLU A 158 -13.08 -3.23 11.47
C GLU A 158 -14.19 -2.59 12.35
N ILE A 159 -14.31 -1.26 12.33
CA ILE A 159 -15.35 -0.53 13.07
C ILE A 159 -16.73 -0.92 12.58
N ILE A 160 -16.95 -0.97 11.27
CA ILE A 160 -18.23 -1.38 10.65
C ILE A 160 -18.56 -2.82 11.05
N ALA A 161 -17.64 -3.75 10.90
CA ALA A 161 -17.85 -5.15 11.25
C ALA A 161 -18.15 -5.34 12.75
N GLN A 162 -17.54 -4.55 13.63
CA GLN A 162 -17.84 -4.59 15.07
C GLN A 162 -19.24 -4.02 15.37
N ALA A 163 -19.67 -2.96 14.68
CA ALA A 163 -21.00 -2.39 14.83
C ALA A 163 -22.09 -3.38 14.40
N GLU A 164 -21.92 -4.06 13.26
CA GLU A 164 -22.84 -5.08 12.74
C GLU A 164 -22.95 -6.28 13.70
N ARG A 165 -21.85 -6.76 14.24
CA ARG A 165 -21.84 -7.85 15.25
C ARG A 165 -22.59 -7.46 16.53
N LYS A 166 -22.48 -6.20 16.99
CA LYS A 166 -23.22 -5.70 18.16
C LYS A 166 -24.71 -5.65 17.89
N GLN A 167 -25.12 -5.15 16.71
CA GLN A 167 -26.54 -5.08 16.32
C GLN A 167 -27.16 -6.49 16.16
N GLY A 168 -26.45 -7.44 15.54
CA GLY A 168 -26.90 -8.81 15.42
C GLY A 168 -27.12 -9.49 16.78
N ARG A 169 -26.21 -9.29 17.73
CA ARG A 169 -26.38 -9.82 19.11
C ARG A 169 -27.55 -9.17 19.87
N SER A 170 -27.83 -7.90 19.65
CA SER A 170 -28.96 -7.21 20.27
C SER A 170 -30.30 -7.74 19.74
N ARG A 171 -30.42 -7.97 18.42
CA ARG A 171 -31.63 -8.55 17.80
C ARG A 171 -31.91 -9.99 18.28
N MET A 172 -30.87 -10.83 18.42
CA MET A 172 -31.04 -12.18 18.96
C MET A 172 -31.56 -12.18 20.42
N LYS A 173 -31.08 -11.25 21.27
CA LYS A 173 -31.53 -11.14 22.66
C LYS A 173 -32.95 -10.62 22.80
N SER A 174 -33.42 -9.74 21.89
CA SER A 174 -34.82 -9.27 21.90
C SER A 174 -35.81 -10.31 21.38
N GLY A 175 -35.42 -11.15 20.41
CA GLY A 175 -36.25 -12.22 19.87
C GLY A 175 -36.40 -13.43 20.81
N MET A 176 -35.53 -13.60 21.82
CA MET A 176 -35.67 -14.68 22.83
C MET A 176 -36.53 -14.30 24.04
N ARG A 177 -37.04 -13.07 24.11
CA ARG A 177 -37.90 -12.57 25.20
C ARG A 177 -39.37 -12.40 24.80
N ALA A 178 -39.72 -12.73 23.57
CA ALA A 178 -41.08 -12.82 23.05
C ALA A 178 -41.53 -14.28 22.92
#